data_8ab4905329f419405955207b0ad263d6
#
_entry.id   8ab4905329f419405955207b0ad263d6
#
_cell.length_a   1.000
_cell.length_b   1.000
_cell.length_c   1.000
_cell.angle_alpha   90.00
_cell.angle_beta   90.00
_cell.angle_gamma   90.00
#
_symmetry.space_group_name_H-M   'P 1'
#
loop_
_entity.id
_entity.type
_entity.pdbx_description
1 polymer ?
#
loop_
_entity_poly.entity_id
_entity_poly.type
_entity_poly.pdbx_seq_one_letter_code
_entity_poly.pdbx_strand_id
1 'polypeptide(L)'
;LIENSGTISASGAAASSTRNVAIDLSANVAGATVRQTAVASGFTAPSITGDVKFGTGSDTLDIADGKLAGNVSFGDGTNRFLLSGDAVGAGKLTFGAGADIITTSGPSVFNGSVDFGGGADTLTIGGTSSFTGQLTNSAGLAVSVNKGSFGVVKTASIASLNVTDGGTLAVTLSQAAGESSQLNVSGTASFAAGSKLQLNVANVADAEGHFVVLSAGTLNGGSNLAASTDLLPFLYKGTLSVTGSQVAVDISRKNAAELGLNRSETAAYDAIYEALKTDDDIGDSFLALENQEDFVGQLRQMLPEHAGGTFEVVTMGDRSVARMLNDPKAPYKDEGGTRIGFGQVAWGSSKSIGSTAGYEIGGWGATGTAEFSTGFGKFGASLAYLWGKDDDKATDNTVTANQYSISAHWRLQNESGLQLAARAGYSFISFKGERFFRSDEGDEAIERTIKGDWNGSLLSAAAFGGYELWAGSFFVRPSAGVEYYRLNEDGYEEEGGGSALDLRVDERTSDELAVNGLIIAGFEWGAYRPDEGYFRLELEGGRRQIVGGSLGKTTARFEDGEEFTLTPEDRTSGWVGRIRGIGGNSSFRIAGEVGAEEREHKVGLSARASLVLGL
;
A
#
# COMPACT_ATOMS: atom_id res chain seq x y z
N LEU A 1 -9.29 -41.74 36.27
CA LEU A 1 -9.73 -41.17 35.00
C LEU A 1 -10.56 -39.92 35.27
N ILE A 2 -10.21 -38.79 34.60
CA ILE A 2 -11.03 -37.59 34.49
C ILE A 2 -11.41 -37.47 33.02
N GLU A 3 -12.70 -37.36 32.70
CA GLU A 3 -13.21 -37.09 31.36
C GLU A 3 -13.85 -35.72 31.29
N ASN A 4 -13.42 -34.89 30.32
CA ASN A 4 -13.93 -33.56 30.08
C ASN A 4 -14.57 -33.47 28.70
N SER A 5 -15.85 -33.14 28.64
CA SER A 5 -16.60 -32.78 27.43
C SER A 5 -17.14 -31.32 27.48
N GLY A 6 -16.67 -30.54 28.45
CA GLY A 6 -17.07 -29.15 28.68
C GLY A 6 -15.87 -28.29 29.04
N THR A 7 -16.00 -27.40 29.98
CA THR A 7 -14.95 -26.45 30.38
C THR A 7 -14.45 -26.73 31.79
N ILE A 8 -13.14 -26.90 31.95
CA ILE A 8 -12.44 -26.86 33.23
C ILE A 8 -11.52 -25.62 33.19
N SER A 9 -11.72 -24.67 34.11
CA SER A 9 -10.98 -23.42 34.06
C SER A 9 -10.52 -22.98 35.46
N ALA A 10 -9.26 -22.58 35.52
CA ALA A 10 -8.68 -21.80 36.64
C ALA A 10 -7.87 -20.64 36.05
N SER A 11 -8.39 -19.45 36.16
CA SER A 11 -7.80 -18.23 35.60
C SER A 11 -8.04 -17.04 36.51
N GLY A 12 -7.44 -15.87 36.21
CA GLY A 12 -7.65 -14.62 36.94
C GLY A 12 -6.59 -14.29 37.96
N ALA A 13 -5.67 -15.20 38.29
CA ALA A 13 -4.45 -14.85 38.99
C ALA A 13 -3.36 -14.42 38.03
N ALA A 14 -2.36 -13.65 38.45
CA ALA A 14 -1.22 -13.28 37.60
C ALA A 14 -0.56 -14.52 36.99
N ALA A 15 -0.01 -14.41 35.80
CA ALA A 15 0.59 -15.54 35.06
C ALA A 15 1.70 -16.28 35.85
N SER A 16 2.42 -15.55 36.73
CA SER A 16 3.44 -16.12 37.61
C SER A 16 2.87 -16.79 38.86
N SER A 17 1.54 -16.77 39.07
CA SER A 17 0.89 -17.32 40.26
C SER A 17 0.72 -18.81 40.16
N THR A 18 0.96 -19.54 41.27
CA THR A 18 0.68 -20.97 41.38
C THR A 18 -0.81 -21.28 41.58
N ARG A 19 -1.69 -20.30 41.51
CA ARG A 19 -3.14 -20.45 41.75
C ARG A 19 -3.98 -20.77 40.53
N ASN A 20 -3.45 -20.61 39.31
CA ASN A 20 -4.17 -20.94 38.09
C ASN A 20 -4.07 -22.47 37.80
N VAL A 21 -4.38 -23.32 38.74
CA VAL A 21 -4.32 -24.78 38.62
C VAL A 21 -5.71 -25.31 38.32
N ALA A 22 -5.92 -25.82 37.10
CA ALA A 22 -7.18 -26.39 36.68
C ALA A 22 -7.40 -27.82 37.20
N ILE A 23 -6.32 -28.64 37.21
CA ILE A 23 -6.35 -30.03 37.67
C ILE A 23 -5.08 -30.29 38.49
N ASP A 24 -5.23 -30.72 39.74
CA ASP A 24 -4.09 -31.09 40.60
C ASP A 24 -4.19 -32.56 40.99
N LEU A 25 -3.32 -33.39 40.38
CA LEU A 25 -3.13 -34.81 40.65
C LEU A 25 -1.71 -35.09 41.16
N SER A 26 -0.98 -34.05 41.63
CA SER A 26 0.42 -34.14 42.02
C SER A 26 0.71 -35.13 43.16
N ALA A 27 -0.28 -35.42 43.98
CA ALA A 27 -0.18 -36.45 45.04
C ALA A 27 -0.40 -37.90 44.56
N ASN A 28 -0.79 -38.08 43.31
CA ASN A 28 -1.04 -39.44 42.77
C ASN A 28 0.28 -40.11 42.34
N VAL A 29 0.56 -41.28 42.85
CA VAL A 29 1.77 -42.07 42.55
C VAL A 29 1.50 -43.29 41.66
N ALA A 30 0.23 -43.56 41.34
CA ALA A 30 -0.18 -44.80 40.61
C ALA A 30 -0.42 -44.56 39.11
N GLY A 31 -0.27 -43.32 38.65
CA GLY A 31 -0.65 -42.89 37.29
C GLY A 31 -2.12 -42.50 37.18
N ALA A 32 -2.39 -41.48 36.35
CA ALA A 32 -3.71 -40.94 36.09
C ALA A 32 -3.94 -40.71 34.60
N THR A 33 -5.21 -40.69 34.20
CA THR A 33 -5.61 -40.29 32.84
C THR A 33 -6.56 -39.10 32.92
N VAL A 34 -6.22 -38.03 32.21
CA VAL A 34 -7.11 -36.90 31.92
C VAL A 34 -7.40 -36.95 30.43
N ARG A 35 -8.68 -37.04 30.10
CA ARG A 35 -9.14 -37.09 28.70
C ARG A 35 -10.12 -35.98 28.41
N GLN A 36 -9.85 -35.22 27.37
CA GLN A 36 -10.81 -34.28 26.79
C GLN A 36 -11.36 -34.89 25.50
N THR A 37 -12.66 -35.20 25.50
CA THR A 37 -13.28 -35.96 24.44
C THR A 37 -13.87 -35.06 23.37
N ALA A 38 -13.87 -35.55 22.12
CA ALA A 38 -14.55 -34.85 21.03
C ALA A 38 -16.06 -34.76 21.29
N VAL A 39 -16.62 -33.62 20.93
CA VAL A 39 -18.06 -33.33 20.98
C VAL A 39 -18.66 -33.31 19.56
N ALA A 40 -19.97 -33.55 19.46
CA ALA A 40 -20.64 -33.51 18.18
C ALA A 40 -20.68 -32.09 17.62
N SER A 41 -20.71 -31.98 16.29
CA SER A 41 -20.83 -30.67 15.60
C SER A 41 -22.07 -29.92 16.09
N GLY A 42 -21.87 -28.60 16.36
CA GLY A 42 -22.90 -27.72 16.90
C GLY A 42 -22.88 -27.56 18.43
N PHE A 43 -22.09 -28.32 19.14
CA PHE A 43 -21.81 -28.11 20.56
C PHE A 43 -20.53 -27.28 20.75
N THR A 44 -20.45 -26.59 21.88
CA THR A 44 -19.25 -25.83 22.25
C THR A 44 -18.09 -26.81 22.48
N ALA A 45 -16.96 -26.58 21.82
CA ALA A 45 -15.76 -27.38 21.96
C ALA A 45 -15.25 -27.36 23.43
N PRO A 46 -14.78 -28.48 23.95
CA PRO A 46 -14.32 -28.57 25.34
C PRO A 46 -13.01 -27.78 25.54
N SER A 47 -12.75 -27.39 26.79
CA SER A 47 -11.51 -26.68 27.09
C SER A 47 -10.97 -26.98 28.49
N ILE A 48 -9.64 -26.97 28.60
CA ILE A 48 -8.91 -26.93 29.87
C ILE A 48 -8.07 -25.64 29.84
N THR A 49 -8.35 -24.72 30.78
CA THR A 49 -7.61 -23.46 30.92
C THR A 49 -7.02 -23.39 32.32
N GLY A 50 -5.70 -23.27 32.40
CA GLY A 50 -4.92 -23.33 33.64
C GLY A 50 -4.04 -24.57 33.75
N ASP A 51 -3.19 -24.64 34.77
CA ASP A 51 -2.17 -25.67 34.91
C ASP A 51 -2.78 -27.04 35.21
N VAL A 52 -2.19 -28.08 34.64
CA VAL A 52 -2.47 -29.50 34.94
C VAL A 52 -1.24 -30.09 35.58
N LYS A 53 -1.38 -30.64 36.78
CA LYS A 53 -0.29 -31.24 37.56
C LYS A 53 -0.56 -32.72 37.79
N PHE A 54 0.32 -33.55 37.31
CA PHE A 54 0.36 -34.98 37.57
C PHE A 54 1.42 -35.31 38.62
N GLY A 55 1.43 -36.54 39.11
CA GLY A 55 2.32 -37.05 40.15
C GLY A 55 3.56 -37.77 39.60
N THR A 56 3.93 -38.89 40.28
CA THR A 56 5.13 -39.68 39.92
C THR A 56 4.79 -40.98 39.19
N GLY A 57 3.53 -41.23 38.85
CA GLY A 57 3.07 -42.39 38.09
C GLY A 57 3.26 -42.21 36.59
N SER A 58 2.88 -43.23 35.81
CA SER A 58 2.80 -43.08 34.37
C SER A 58 1.45 -42.49 33.99
N ASP A 59 1.46 -41.20 33.62
CA ASP A 59 0.26 -40.42 33.42
C ASP A 59 -0.07 -40.21 31.93
N THR A 60 -1.34 -39.94 31.64
CA THR A 60 -1.82 -39.69 30.28
C THR A 60 -2.69 -38.43 30.26
N LEU A 61 -2.32 -37.47 29.39
CA LEU A 61 -3.17 -36.38 28.97
C LEU A 61 -3.56 -36.57 27.50
N ASP A 62 -4.85 -36.78 27.26
CA ASP A 62 -5.42 -37.07 25.95
C ASP A 62 -6.43 -35.97 25.56
N ILE A 63 -6.07 -35.12 24.61
CA ILE A 63 -6.87 -33.98 24.13
C ILE A 63 -7.30 -34.28 22.70
N ALA A 64 -8.56 -34.67 22.52
CA ALA A 64 -9.11 -35.09 21.22
C ALA A 64 -9.92 -34.00 20.51
N ASP A 65 -10.18 -32.86 21.18
CA ASP A 65 -10.98 -31.75 20.65
C ASP A 65 -10.75 -30.49 21.49
N GLY A 66 -10.99 -29.31 20.90
CA GLY A 66 -11.04 -28.03 21.60
C GLY A 66 -9.67 -27.53 22.06
N LYS A 67 -9.57 -26.98 23.27
CA LYS A 67 -8.39 -26.22 23.69
C LYS A 67 -7.78 -26.70 25.00
N LEU A 68 -6.44 -26.79 25.01
CA LEU A 68 -5.62 -26.86 26.23
C LEU A 68 -4.78 -25.56 26.31
N ALA A 69 -4.98 -24.76 27.35
CA ALA A 69 -4.24 -23.50 27.56
C ALA A 69 -3.73 -23.44 29.01
N GLY A 70 -2.45 -23.76 29.21
CA GLY A 70 -1.80 -23.79 30.53
C GLY A 70 -0.59 -24.70 30.54
N ASN A 71 0.15 -24.69 31.64
CA ASN A 71 1.32 -25.56 31.77
C ASN A 71 0.90 -26.95 32.26
N VAL A 72 1.60 -27.96 31.77
CA VAL A 72 1.39 -29.35 32.17
C VAL A 72 2.67 -29.90 32.81
N SER A 73 2.59 -30.38 34.03
CA SER A 73 3.70 -31.07 34.69
C SER A 73 3.33 -32.54 34.87
N PHE A 74 4.09 -33.43 34.27
CA PHE A 74 3.83 -34.87 34.32
C PHE A 74 4.56 -35.57 35.49
N GLY A 75 5.68 -34.99 35.95
CA GLY A 75 6.53 -35.67 36.94
C GLY A 75 7.34 -36.82 36.35
N ASP A 76 7.80 -37.73 37.21
CA ASP A 76 8.52 -38.92 36.82
C ASP A 76 7.55 -39.99 36.29
N GLY A 77 8.09 -41.03 35.61
CA GLY A 77 7.30 -42.12 35.02
C GLY A 77 7.34 -42.08 33.49
N THR A 78 6.66 -43.03 32.87
CA THR A 78 6.49 -43.03 31.40
C THR A 78 5.16 -42.38 31.04
N ASN A 79 5.21 -41.10 30.71
CA ASN A 79 4.04 -40.28 30.51
C ASN A 79 3.65 -40.16 29.03
N ARG A 80 2.39 -39.80 28.79
CA ARG A 80 1.84 -39.66 27.43
C ARG A 80 1.09 -38.33 27.29
N PHE A 81 1.45 -37.55 26.30
CA PHE A 81 0.66 -36.44 25.81
C PHE A 81 0.15 -36.74 24.40
N LEU A 82 -1.16 -36.82 24.25
CA LEU A 82 -1.84 -37.14 23.00
C LEU A 82 -2.67 -35.89 22.61
N LEU A 83 -2.46 -35.40 21.39
CA LEU A 83 -3.21 -34.26 20.82
C LEU A 83 -3.77 -34.71 19.46
N SER A 84 -5.08 -34.73 19.31
CA SER A 84 -5.71 -35.28 18.11
C SER A 84 -6.94 -34.48 17.69
N GLY A 85 -7.56 -34.87 16.56
CA GLY A 85 -8.70 -34.12 16.02
C GLY A 85 -8.26 -32.69 15.63
N ASP A 86 -9.10 -31.70 15.91
CA ASP A 86 -8.84 -30.27 15.72
C ASP A 86 -8.37 -29.56 17.00
N ALA A 87 -7.87 -30.32 17.96
CA ALA A 87 -7.42 -29.81 19.25
C ALA A 87 -6.24 -28.84 19.12
N VAL A 88 -6.28 -27.77 19.91
CA VAL A 88 -5.21 -26.77 20.00
C VAL A 88 -4.60 -26.80 21.40
N GLY A 89 -3.30 -27.06 21.50
CA GLY A 89 -2.53 -27.05 22.74
C GLY A 89 -1.55 -25.88 22.79
N ALA A 90 -1.52 -25.17 23.93
CA ALA A 90 -0.57 -24.09 24.16
C ALA A 90 -0.10 -24.10 25.63
N GLY A 91 1.19 -23.76 25.84
CA GLY A 91 1.81 -23.69 27.16
C GLY A 91 3.10 -24.50 27.26
N LYS A 92 3.59 -24.74 28.47
CA LYS A 92 4.79 -25.52 28.73
C LYS A 92 4.41 -26.95 29.16
N LEU A 93 4.94 -27.95 28.46
CA LEU A 93 4.94 -29.34 28.91
C LEU A 93 6.25 -29.63 29.65
N THR A 94 6.19 -30.21 30.84
CA THR A 94 7.36 -30.57 31.62
C THR A 94 7.27 -32.04 32.02
N PHE A 95 8.21 -32.86 31.53
CA PHE A 95 8.37 -34.26 31.83
C PHE A 95 9.51 -34.48 32.84
N GLY A 96 9.56 -35.66 33.46
CA GLY A 96 10.58 -36.08 34.39
C GLY A 96 11.68 -36.91 33.77
N ALA A 97 12.11 -37.98 34.47
CA ALA A 97 13.23 -38.81 34.04
C ALA A 97 12.80 -40.07 33.26
N GLY A 98 11.56 -40.19 32.87
CA GLY A 98 10.99 -41.38 32.17
C GLY A 98 11.29 -41.40 30.67
N ALA A 99 10.79 -42.46 30.00
CA ALA A 99 10.72 -42.51 28.54
C ALA A 99 9.33 -42.01 28.09
N ASP A 100 9.23 -40.73 27.81
CA ASP A 100 7.95 -40.06 27.59
C ASP A 100 7.53 -40.03 26.13
N ILE A 101 6.23 -39.96 25.88
CA ILE A 101 5.65 -40.07 24.55
C ILE A 101 4.75 -38.87 24.27
N ILE A 102 5.06 -38.11 23.21
CA ILE A 102 4.17 -37.12 22.62
C ILE A 102 3.68 -37.64 21.27
N THR A 103 2.38 -37.60 21.04
CA THR A 103 1.79 -37.92 19.75
C THR A 103 0.78 -36.85 19.34
N THR A 104 0.97 -36.26 18.14
CA THR A 104 -0.01 -35.37 17.52
C THR A 104 -0.56 -35.99 16.24
N SER A 105 -1.84 -35.79 15.96
CA SER A 105 -2.50 -36.39 14.78
C SER A 105 -3.75 -35.59 14.36
N GLY A 106 -4.22 -35.84 13.13
CA GLY A 106 -5.30 -35.04 12.55
C GLY A 106 -4.83 -33.61 12.22
N PRO A 107 -5.70 -32.61 12.23
CA PRO A 107 -5.33 -31.20 12.06
C PRO A 107 -4.95 -30.48 13.37
N SER A 108 -4.56 -31.23 14.42
CA SER A 108 -4.23 -30.66 15.72
C SER A 108 -2.99 -29.76 15.67
N VAL A 109 -2.96 -28.75 16.54
CA VAL A 109 -1.87 -27.76 16.61
C VAL A 109 -1.34 -27.67 18.05
N PHE A 110 -0.02 -27.78 18.20
CA PHE A 110 0.67 -27.49 19.47
C PHE A 110 1.67 -26.36 19.26
N ASN A 111 1.52 -25.28 20.04
CA ASN A 111 2.46 -24.16 20.10
C ASN A 111 2.87 -23.93 21.55
N GLY A 112 4.17 -24.13 21.86
CA GLY A 112 4.59 -23.96 23.25
C GLY A 112 6.05 -24.29 23.50
N SER A 113 6.36 -24.73 24.71
CA SER A 113 7.69 -25.24 25.06
C SER A 113 7.59 -26.63 25.68
N VAL A 114 8.60 -27.46 25.45
CA VAL A 114 8.67 -28.79 26.04
C VAL A 114 10.01 -29.00 26.70
N ASP A 115 9.95 -29.37 27.97
CA ASP A 115 11.07 -29.82 28.76
C ASP A 115 10.96 -31.35 28.94
N PHE A 116 11.86 -32.08 28.28
CA PHE A 116 11.82 -33.54 28.29
C PHE A 116 12.43 -34.17 29.55
N GLY A 117 13.03 -33.34 30.43
CA GLY A 117 13.64 -33.82 31.68
C GLY A 117 14.84 -34.72 31.41
N GLY A 118 14.62 -35.98 31.12
CA GLY A 118 15.64 -36.92 30.75
C GLY A 118 15.01 -38.29 30.41
N GLY A 119 15.74 -39.06 29.62
CA GLY A 119 15.21 -40.35 29.15
C GLY A 119 15.36 -40.51 27.64
N ALA A 120 14.77 -41.60 27.13
CA ALA A 120 14.68 -41.86 25.69
C ALA A 120 13.24 -41.58 25.21
N ASP A 121 13.00 -40.32 24.91
CA ASP A 121 11.66 -39.80 24.60
C ASP A 121 11.29 -39.92 23.13
N THR A 122 10.01 -39.92 22.84
CA THR A 122 9.51 -39.96 21.46
C THR A 122 8.49 -38.86 21.19
N LEU A 123 8.63 -38.21 20.04
CA LEU A 123 7.66 -37.29 19.47
C LEU A 123 7.23 -37.79 18.09
N THR A 124 5.95 -38.13 17.96
CA THR A 124 5.35 -38.58 16.70
C THR A 124 4.33 -37.52 16.22
N ILE A 125 4.55 -37.01 15.02
CA ILE A 125 3.68 -36.01 14.38
C ILE A 125 3.08 -36.62 13.14
N GLY A 126 1.76 -36.80 13.12
CA GLY A 126 1.04 -37.48 12.05
C GLY A 126 -0.12 -36.70 11.46
N GLY A 127 -0.57 -37.11 10.28
CA GLY A 127 -1.67 -36.42 9.59
C GLY A 127 -1.28 -35.02 9.10
N THR A 128 -2.12 -34.03 9.37
CA THR A 128 -1.85 -32.61 9.07
C THR A 128 -1.51 -31.84 10.32
N SER A 129 -1.12 -32.52 11.41
CA SER A 129 -0.83 -31.84 12.67
C SER A 129 0.44 -31.00 12.60
N SER A 130 0.44 -29.91 13.37
CA SER A 130 1.60 -29.04 13.54
C SER A 130 2.06 -29.05 15.00
N PHE A 131 3.36 -29.22 15.18
CA PHE A 131 4.03 -29.10 16.47
C PHE A 131 5.14 -28.07 16.33
N THR A 132 5.02 -26.94 17.01
CA THR A 132 6.03 -25.87 17.03
C THR A 132 6.42 -25.57 18.46
N GLY A 133 7.72 -25.59 18.78
CA GLY A 133 8.11 -25.35 20.15
C GLY A 133 9.60 -25.11 20.42
N GLN A 134 9.87 -24.54 21.59
CA GLN A 134 11.18 -24.56 22.19
C GLN A 134 11.39 -25.88 22.93
N LEU A 135 12.45 -26.63 22.60
CA LEU A 135 12.77 -27.90 23.23
C LEU A 135 13.95 -27.72 24.21
N THR A 136 13.82 -28.27 25.38
CA THR A 136 14.88 -28.31 26.39
C THR A 136 15.05 -29.74 26.91
N ASN A 137 16.27 -30.11 27.34
CA ASN A 137 16.61 -31.46 27.79
C ASN A 137 16.26 -32.55 26.78
N SER A 138 16.29 -32.23 25.48
CA SER A 138 15.80 -33.08 24.39
C SER A 138 16.86 -33.95 23.73
N ALA A 139 18.07 -34.08 24.28
CA ALA A 139 19.18 -34.85 23.67
C ALA A 139 18.85 -36.33 23.46
N GLY A 140 17.94 -36.91 24.25
CA GLY A 140 17.45 -38.30 24.10
C GLY A 140 16.24 -38.45 23.19
N LEU A 141 15.68 -37.37 22.64
CA LEU A 141 14.42 -37.35 21.90
C LEU A 141 14.56 -37.96 20.49
N ALA A 142 13.71 -38.92 20.17
CA ALA A 142 13.50 -39.42 18.80
C ALA A 142 12.25 -38.75 18.18
N VAL A 143 12.40 -38.06 17.05
CA VAL A 143 11.31 -37.38 16.35
C VAL A 143 10.94 -38.12 15.06
N SER A 144 9.64 -38.36 14.87
CA SER A 144 9.07 -38.94 13.64
C SER A 144 7.96 -38.04 13.11
N VAL A 145 8.10 -37.57 11.86
CA VAL A 145 7.14 -36.69 11.18
C VAL A 145 6.59 -37.39 9.95
N ASN A 146 5.27 -37.60 9.94
CA ASN A 146 4.57 -38.22 8.83
C ASN A 146 3.45 -37.29 8.34
N LYS A 147 3.65 -36.62 7.24
CA LYS A 147 2.76 -35.58 6.65
C LYS A 147 2.60 -34.31 7.48
N GLY A 148 2.83 -34.35 8.80
CA GLY A 148 2.71 -33.17 9.67
C GLY A 148 3.88 -32.20 9.57
N SER A 149 3.89 -31.19 10.44
CA SER A 149 4.95 -30.19 10.53
C SER A 149 5.61 -30.20 11.92
N PHE A 150 6.93 -30.28 11.94
CA PHE A 150 7.75 -30.14 13.13
C PHE A 150 8.55 -28.85 13.08
N GLY A 151 8.24 -27.92 13.97
CA GLY A 151 8.89 -26.61 14.07
C GLY A 151 9.71 -26.47 15.35
N VAL A 152 10.94 -25.94 15.22
CA VAL A 152 11.77 -25.50 16.36
C VAL A 152 11.99 -24.00 16.27
N VAL A 153 11.74 -23.30 17.39
CA VAL A 153 11.88 -21.84 17.48
C VAL A 153 13.23 -21.39 18.02
N LYS A 154 14.00 -22.30 18.63
CA LYS A 154 15.40 -22.09 19.06
C LYS A 154 16.23 -23.32 18.79
N THR A 155 17.54 -23.18 18.80
CA THR A 155 18.45 -24.31 18.62
C THR A 155 18.15 -25.43 19.60
N ALA A 156 17.95 -26.65 19.07
CA ALA A 156 17.63 -27.85 19.83
C ALA A 156 18.55 -29.01 19.46
N SER A 157 18.79 -29.92 20.44
CA SER A 157 19.55 -31.16 20.23
C SER A 157 18.64 -32.36 20.45
N ILE A 158 18.60 -33.30 19.49
CA ILE A 158 17.78 -34.53 19.55
C ILE A 158 18.61 -35.76 19.17
N ALA A 159 18.10 -36.93 19.50
CA ALA A 159 18.77 -38.21 19.20
C ALA A 159 18.60 -38.62 17.73
N SER A 160 17.40 -38.52 17.18
CA SER A 160 17.13 -38.85 15.77
C SER A 160 15.94 -38.10 15.20
N LEU A 161 15.95 -37.93 13.86
CA LEU A 161 14.84 -37.34 13.09
C LEU A 161 14.50 -38.23 11.89
N ASN A 162 13.21 -38.54 11.71
CA ASN A 162 12.72 -39.22 10.54
C ASN A 162 11.50 -38.50 9.95
N VAL A 163 11.63 -37.97 8.73
CA VAL A 163 10.59 -37.19 8.01
C VAL A 163 10.15 -37.98 6.79
N THR A 164 8.85 -38.32 6.72
CA THR A 164 8.26 -39.15 5.68
C THR A 164 6.98 -38.54 5.11
N ASP A 165 6.54 -39.07 3.98
CA ASP A 165 5.23 -38.81 3.36
C ASP A 165 4.90 -37.31 3.14
N GLY A 166 5.91 -36.49 2.84
CA GLY A 166 5.73 -35.05 2.65
C GLY A 166 5.69 -34.23 3.95
N GLY A 167 6.18 -34.81 5.05
CA GLY A 167 6.34 -34.08 6.30
C GLY A 167 7.27 -32.88 6.19
N THR A 168 7.08 -31.92 7.04
CA THR A 168 7.79 -30.63 7.04
C THR A 168 8.67 -30.50 8.28
N LEU A 169 9.92 -30.07 8.09
CA LEU A 169 10.76 -29.49 9.14
C LEU A 169 10.68 -27.96 9.03
N ALA A 170 10.24 -27.25 10.07
CA ALA A 170 10.21 -25.81 10.12
C ALA A 170 11.30 -25.27 11.06
N VAL A 171 12.03 -24.25 10.61
CA VAL A 171 13.07 -23.58 11.37
C VAL A 171 12.90 -22.06 11.30
N THR A 172 13.26 -21.36 12.38
CA THR A 172 13.26 -19.92 12.42
C THR A 172 14.68 -19.42 12.19
N LEU A 173 14.85 -18.44 11.32
CA LEU A 173 16.13 -17.87 10.91
C LEU A 173 16.26 -16.44 11.40
N SER A 174 17.37 -16.13 12.04
CA SER A 174 17.73 -14.79 12.49
C SER A 174 19.26 -14.69 12.61
N GLN A 175 19.84 -13.56 12.24
CA GLN A 175 21.25 -13.27 12.51
C GLN A 175 21.49 -12.84 13.96
N ALA A 176 20.43 -12.48 14.69
CA ALA A 176 20.55 -12.14 16.09
C ALA A 176 21.00 -13.34 16.93
N ALA A 177 21.94 -13.12 17.82
CA ALA A 177 22.54 -14.17 18.63
C ALA A 177 21.50 -14.89 19.52
N GLY A 178 21.35 -16.20 19.29
CA GLY A 178 20.42 -17.06 20.04
C GLY A 178 18.95 -17.03 19.59
N GLU A 179 18.62 -16.30 18.54
CA GLU A 179 17.27 -16.25 17.97
C GLU A 179 17.08 -17.19 16.77
N SER A 180 18.18 -17.58 16.09
CA SER A 180 18.10 -18.58 15.03
C SER A 180 17.91 -19.98 15.60
N SER A 181 17.06 -20.80 14.97
CA SER A 181 16.92 -22.20 15.29
C SER A 181 17.78 -23.09 14.40
N GLN A 182 18.53 -23.98 15.03
CA GLN A 182 19.28 -25.07 14.39
C GLN A 182 18.90 -26.38 15.05
N LEU A 183 18.64 -27.41 14.26
CA LEU A 183 18.40 -28.73 14.79
C LEU A 183 19.68 -29.58 14.73
N ASN A 184 20.19 -29.95 15.90
CA ASN A 184 21.34 -30.82 16.07
C ASN A 184 20.88 -32.25 16.37
N VAL A 185 21.12 -33.17 15.41
CA VAL A 185 20.73 -34.58 15.52
C VAL A 185 21.98 -35.40 15.80
N SER A 186 22.12 -35.94 17.02
CA SER A 186 23.34 -36.71 17.41
C SER A 186 23.48 -38.01 16.62
N GLY A 187 22.38 -38.65 16.23
CA GLY A 187 22.32 -39.87 15.42
C GLY A 187 21.99 -39.59 13.96
N THR A 188 20.94 -40.24 13.47
CA THR A 188 20.52 -40.17 12.07
C THR A 188 19.37 -39.21 11.86
N ALA A 189 19.52 -38.30 10.86
CA ALA A 189 18.42 -37.56 10.26
C ALA A 189 18.10 -38.14 8.88
N SER A 190 16.85 -38.51 8.64
CA SER A 190 16.38 -39.10 7.39
C SER A 190 15.19 -38.34 6.82
N PHE A 191 15.27 -38.03 5.52
CA PHE A 191 14.24 -37.33 4.77
C PHE A 191 13.80 -38.18 3.56
N ALA A 192 12.58 -38.65 3.55
CA ALA A 192 12.02 -39.32 2.40
C ALA A 192 11.72 -38.36 1.24
N ALA A 193 11.49 -38.89 0.05
CA ALA A 193 11.07 -38.07 -1.09
C ALA A 193 9.79 -37.28 -0.77
N GLY A 194 9.77 -35.98 -1.13
CA GLY A 194 8.67 -35.08 -0.83
C GLY A 194 8.70 -34.40 0.55
N SER A 195 9.74 -34.70 1.38
CA SER A 195 9.96 -33.97 2.63
C SER A 195 10.22 -32.48 2.34
N LYS A 196 9.71 -31.63 3.22
CA LYS A 196 9.79 -30.17 3.06
C LYS A 196 10.63 -29.53 4.16
N LEU A 197 11.29 -28.43 3.83
CA LEU A 197 11.92 -27.53 4.78
C LEU A 197 11.21 -26.18 4.71
N GLN A 198 10.55 -25.79 5.78
CA GLN A 198 9.96 -24.45 5.92
C GLN A 198 10.93 -23.54 6.66
N LEU A 199 11.18 -22.35 6.09
CA LEU A 199 12.10 -21.36 6.59
C LEU A 199 11.28 -20.14 7.03
N ASN A 200 11.18 -19.93 8.34
CA ASN A 200 10.52 -18.75 8.90
C ASN A 200 11.61 -17.70 9.18
N VAL A 201 11.47 -16.51 8.66
CA VAL A 201 12.36 -15.38 8.95
C VAL A 201 11.81 -14.65 10.16
N ALA A 202 12.65 -14.40 11.16
CA ALA A 202 12.21 -13.82 12.43
C ALA A 202 11.85 -12.34 12.31
N ASN A 203 12.67 -11.59 11.54
CA ASN A 203 12.43 -10.17 11.21
C ASN A 203 13.20 -9.79 9.95
N VAL A 204 12.91 -8.64 9.37
CA VAL A 204 13.57 -8.16 8.15
C VAL A 204 15.04 -7.82 8.38
N ALA A 205 15.39 -7.30 9.56
CA ALA A 205 16.74 -6.84 9.87
C ALA A 205 17.78 -7.98 9.85
N ASP A 206 17.35 -9.18 10.27
CA ASP A 206 18.24 -10.34 10.49
C ASP A 206 18.02 -11.47 9.46
N ALA A 207 17.30 -11.19 8.36
CA ALA A 207 16.85 -12.20 7.42
C ALA A 207 17.94 -12.72 6.48
N GLU A 208 18.88 -11.87 6.07
CA GLU A 208 19.89 -12.21 5.05
C GLU A 208 21.11 -12.87 5.66
N GLY A 209 21.63 -13.92 5.01
CA GLY A 209 22.88 -14.54 5.44
C GLY A 209 22.95 -16.04 5.19
N HIS A 210 23.96 -16.66 5.80
CA HIS A 210 24.21 -18.11 5.77
C HIS A 210 23.76 -18.74 7.08
N PHE A 211 22.82 -19.68 7.01
CA PHE A 211 22.24 -20.37 8.17
C PHE A 211 22.44 -21.88 8.05
N VAL A 212 23.08 -22.49 9.04
CA VAL A 212 23.09 -23.94 9.21
C VAL A 212 21.81 -24.31 9.95
N VAL A 213 20.86 -24.94 9.26
CA VAL A 213 19.53 -25.28 9.79
C VAL A 213 19.47 -26.68 10.41
N LEU A 214 20.33 -27.59 9.95
CA LEU A 214 20.42 -28.95 10.50
C LEU A 214 21.86 -29.45 10.46
N SER A 215 22.27 -30.11 11.55
CA SER A 215 23.51 -30.87 11.64
C SER A 215 23.20 -32.25 12.19
N ALA A 216 23.70 -33.32 11.55
CA ALA A 216 23.40 -34.70 11.95
C ALA A 216 24.68 -35.56 12.05
N GLY A 217 24.64 -36.62 12.87
CA GLY A 217 25.71 -37.63 12.85
C GLY A 217 25.74 -38.38 11.51
N THR A 218 24.57 -38.70 10.98
CA THR A 218 24.36 -39.26 9.64
C THR A 218 23.17 -38.57 9.00
N LEU A 219 23.33 -38.07 7.76
CA LEU A 219 22.25 -37.45 7.00
C LEU A 219 21.87 -38.31 5.81
N ASN A 220 20.62 -38.79 5.78
CA ASN A 220 20.04 -39.55 4.68
C ASN A 220 18.99 -38.75 3.95
N GLY A 221 19.05 -38.65 2.63
CA GLY A 221 18.05 -38.01 1.80
C GLY A 221 17.99 -36.47 1.99
N GLY A 222 19.05 -35.82 2.44
CA GLY A 222 19.12 -34.36 2.55
C GLY A 222 18.80 -33.63 1.24
N SER A 223 19.14 -34.23 0.10
CA SER A 223 18.79 -33.70 -1.23
C SER A 223 17.28 -33.65 -1.52
N ASN A 224 16.46 -34.38 -0.77
CA ASN A 224 14.99 -34.35 -0.90
C ASN A 224 14.40 -33.04 -0.37
N LEU A 225 15.16 -32.28 0.43
CA LEU A 225 14.78 -30.95 0.92
C LEU A 225 15.02 -29.83 -0.09
N ALA A 226 15.85 -30.03 -1.11
CA ALA A 226 16.27 -28.99 -2.04
C ALA A 226 15.12 -28.38 -2.90
N ALA A 227 13.98 -29.07 -3.01
CA ALA A 227 12.82 -28.64 -3.78
C ALA A 227 11.84 -27.74 -2.99
N SER A 228 12.13 -27.41 -1.73
CA SER A 228 11.17 -26.75 -0.84
C SER A 228 11.51 -25.31 -0.47
N THR A 229 12.35 -24.63 -1.25
CA THR A 229 12.69 -23.22 -1.05
C THR A 229 11.55 -22.23 -1.39
N ASP A 230 10.41 -22.73 -1.89
CA ASP A 230 9.22 -21.93 -2.20
C ASP A 230 8.45 -21.47 -0.94
N LEU A 231 8.94 -21.82 0.25
CA LEU A 231 8.31 -21.50 1.54
C LEU A 231 8.93 -20.29 2.27
N LEU A 232 9.80 -19.53 1.60
CA LEU A 232 10.28 -18.25 2.11
C LEU A 232 9.25 -17.14 1.85
N PRO A 233 9.20 -16.10 2.71
CA PRO A 233 8.48 -14.87 2.39
C PRO A 233 8.80 -14.37 0.99
N PHE A 234 7.82 -13.82 0.28
CA PHE A 234 8.00 -13.43 -1.14
C PHE A 234 9.18 -12.48 -1.36
N LEU A 235 9.50 -11.66 -0.38
CA LEU A 235 10.62 -10.72 -0.39
C LEU A 235 12.00 -11.38 -0.60
N TYR A 236 12.15 -12.66 -0.23
CA TYR A 236 13.43 -13.36 -0.20
C TYR A 236 13.54 -14.48 -1.22
N LYS A 237 14.77 -14.87 -1.49
CA LYS A 237 15.15 -16.10 -2.17
C LYS A 237 16.20 -16.84 -1.36
N GLY A 238 16.12 -18.16 -1.39
CA GLY A 238 17.04 -19.04 -0.68
C GLY A 238 17.74 -20.02 -1.61
N THR A 239 18.98 -20.33 -1.28
CA THR A 239 19.71 -21.43 -1.91
C THR A 239 20.07 -22.45 -0.85
N LEU A 240 19.49 -23.65 -0.96
CA LEU A 240 19.77 -24.75 -0.04
C LEU A 240 21.06 -25.47 -0.47
N SER A 241 21.94 -25.73 0.50
CA SER A 241 23.13 -26.54 0.32
C SER A 241 23.14 -27.71 1.29
N VAL A 242 23.50 -28.88 0.77
CA VAL A 242 23.66 -30.11 1.57
C VAL A 242 25.11 -30.57 1.43
N THR A 243 25.87 -30.48 2.52
CA THR A 243 27.30 -30.83 2.53
C THR A 243 27.58 -31.80 3.68
N GLY A 244 27.95 -33.05 3.33
CA GLY A 244 28.23 -34.08 4.31
C GLY A 244 27.01 -34.37 5.19
N SER A 245 27.06 -33.97 6.44
CA SER A 245 26.01 -34.18 7.44
C SER A 245 25.26 -32.91 7.82
N GLN A 246 25.39 -31.85 7.02
CA GLN A 246 24.76 -30.55 7.28
C GLN A 246 23.82 -30.14 6.15
N VAL A 247 22.74 -29.45 6.53
CA VAL A 247 21.87 -28.68 5.65
C VAL A 247 22.00 -27.22 6.03
N ALA A 248 22.36 -26.40 5.05
CA ALA A 248 22.45 -24.96 5.21
C ALA A 248 21.67 -24.22 4.13
N VAL A 249 21.26 -23.01 4.42
CA VAL A 249 20.56 -22.13 3.48
C VAL A 249 21.24 -20.76 3.44
N ASP A 250 21.46 -20.26 2.24
CA ASP A 250 21.87 -18.90 1.98
C ASP A 250 20.64 -18.09 1.58
N ILE A 251 20.30 -17.07 2.35
CA ILE A 251 19.15 -16.20 2.10
C ILE A 251 19.63 -14.82 1.66
N SER A 252 19.02 -14.31 0.60
CA SER A 252 19.18 -12.95 0.14
C SER A 252 17.85 -12.37 -0.29
N ARG A 253 17.68 -11.06 -0.16
CA ARG A 253 16.52 -10.39 -0.72
C ARG A 253 16.48 -10.52 -2.24
N LYS A 254 15.28 -10.56 -2.81
CA LYS A 254 15.08 -10.46 -4.26
C LYS A 254 15.40 -9.04 -4.71
N ASN A 255 15.97 -8.91 -5.91
CA ASN A 255 16.15 -7.60 -6.51
C ASN A 255 14.85 -7.08 -7.14
N ALA A 256 14.80 -5.78 -7.49
CA ALA A 256 13.61 -5.13 -8.03
C ALA A 256 13.03 -5.83 -9.29
N ALA A 257 13.89 -6.38 -10.15
CA ALA A 257 13.45 -7.10 -11.35
C ALA A 257 12.81 -8.46 -11.00
N GLU A 258 13.32 -9.16 -10.01
CA GLU A 258 12.76 -10.43 -9.48
C GLU A 258 11.42 -10.20 -8.79
N LEU A 259 11.22 -9.02 -8.20
CA LEU A 259 9.96 -8.59 -7.59
C LEU A 259 8.97 -8.01 -8.60
N GLY A 260 9.39 -7.78 -9.86
CA GLY A 260 8.57 -7.23 -10.92
C GLY A 260 8.21 -5.75 -10.74
N LEU A 261 9.07 -5.00 -10.06
CA LEU A 261 8.85 -3.59 -9.75
C LEU A 261 8.97 -2.70 -10.98
N ASN A 262 8.11 -1.70 -11.08
CA ASN A 262 8.23 -0.66 -12.09
C ASN A 262 9.38 0.32 -11.77
N ARG A 263 9.56 1.35 -12.60
CA ARG A 263 10.67 2.31 -12.44
C ARG A 263 10.63 3.06 -11.11
N SER A 264 9.47 3.55 -10.69
CA SER A 264 9.31 4.27 -9.43
C SER A 264 9.49 3.36 -8.22
N GLU A 265 8.85 2.21 -8.23
CA GLU A 265 8.96 1.19 -7.19
C GLU A 265 10.42 0.73 -7.03
N THR A 266 11.13 0.53 -8.15
CA THR A 266 12.57 0.19 -8.15
C THR A 266 13.43 1.29 -7.51
N ALA A 267 13.12 2.56 -7.78
CA ALA A 267 13.90 3.68 -7.25
C ALA A 267 13.77 3.84 -5.72
N ALA A 268 12.64 3.43 -5.15
CA ALA A 268 12.39 3.50 -3.71
C ALA A 268 12.72 2.20 -2.96
N TYR A 269 12.91 1.08 -3.66
CA TYR A 269 12.96 -0.25 -3.06
C TYR A 269 14.01 -0.40 -1.96
N ASP A 270 15.24 0.12 -2.17
CA ASP A 270 16.30 -0.01 -1.18
C ASP A 270 15.98 0.79 0.09
N ALA A 271 15.45 2.02 -0.05
CA ALA A 271 15.02 2.84 1.07
C ALA A 271 13.84 2.21 1.83
N ILE A 272 12.86 1.65 1.11
CA ILE A 272 11.75 0.91 1.71
C ILE A 272 12.27 -0.29 2.49
N TYR A 273 13.16 -1.10 1.90
CA TYR A 273 13.71 -2.26 2.58
C TYR A 273 14.42 -1.91 3.91
N GLU A 274 15.17 -0.80 3.94
CA GLU A 274 15.77 -0.32 5.18
C GLU A 274 14.72 0.20 6.17
N ALA A 275 13.65 0.86 5.70
CA ALA A 275 12.55 1.30 6.55
C ALA A 275 11.81 0.14 7.22
N LEU A 276 11.60 -1.00 6.52
CA LEU A 276 10.97 -2.20 7.08
C LEU A 276 11.71 -2.76 8.31
N LYS A 277 12.98 -2.40 8.51
CA LYS A 277 13.78 -2.81 9.67
C LYS A 277 13.56 -1.95 10.91
N THR A 278 12.85 -0.85 10.79
CA THR A 278 12.66 0.15 11.86
C THR A 278 11.34 0.02 12.60
N ASP A 279 10.41 -0.82 12.08
CA ASP A 279 9.08 -1.04 12.66
C ASP A 279 8.71 -2.52 12.43
N ASP A 280 8.72 -3.29 13.51
CA ASP A 280 8.53 -4.75 13.45
C ASP A 280 7.15 -5.11 12.88
N ASP A 281 6.08 -4.38 13.23
CA ASP A 281 4.74 -4.65 12.72
C ASP A 281 4.69 -4.51 11.19
N ILE A 282 5.28 -3.43 10.67
CA ILE A 282 5.34 -3.20 9.21
C ILE A 282 6.24 -4.24 8.55
N GLY A 283 7.40 -4.55 9.13
CA GLY A 283 8.31 -5.59 8.65
C GLY A 283 7.62 -6.95 8.57
N ASP A 284 6.91 -7.36 9.61
CA ASP A 284 6.21 -8.65 9.71
C ASP A 284 5.07 -8.74 8.69
N SER A 285 4.36 -7.64 8.43
CA SER A 285 3.33 -7.61 7.38
C SER A 285 3.90 -7.91 5.98
N PHE A 286 5.14 -7.48 5.69
CA PHE A 286 5.83 -7.82 4.44
C PHE A 286 6.39 -9.24 4.43
N LEU A 287 6.79 -9.78 5.59
CA LEU A 287 7.24 -11.17 5.72
C LEU A 287 6.11 -12.18 5.54
N ALA A 288 4.87 -11.79 5.79
CA ALA A 288 3.70 -12.63 5.62
C ALA A 288 3.25 -12.76 4.14
N LEU A 289 3.72 -11.88 3.26
CA LEU A 289 3.31 -11.86 1.85
C LEU A 289 3.91 -13.05 1.07
N GLU A 290 3.05 -13.73 0.31
CA GLU A 290 3.43 -14.96 -0.42
C GLU A 290 3.56 -14.75 -1.94
N ASN A 291 3.04 -13.63 -2.48
CA ASN A 291 2.98 -13.40 -3.93
C ASN A 291 3.34 -11.96 -4.33
N GLN A 292 3.57 -11.77 -5.64
CA GLN A 292 3.97 -10.50 -6.23
C GLN A 292 2.89 -9.42 -6.15
N GLU A 293 1.63 -9.78 -6.36
CA GLU A 293 0.54 -8.80 -6.45
C GLU A 293 0.35 -8.08 -5.11
N ASP A 294 0.28 -8.85 -4.03
CA ASP A 294 0.12 -8.32 -2.67
C ASP A 294 1.36 -7.53 -2.26
N PHE A 295 2.57 -8.04 -2.57
CA PHE A 295 3.82 -7.36 -2.26
C PHE A 295 3.91 -5.98 -2.93
N VAL A 296 3.65 -5.91 -4.25
CA VAL A 296 3.68 -4.65 -5.00
C VAL A 296 2.57 -3.71 -4.54
N GLY A 297 1.38 -4.26 -4.24
CA GLY A 297 0.25 -3.50 -3.69
C GLY A 297 0.60 -2.82 -2.37
N GLN A 298 1.20 -3.56 -1.44
CA GLN A 298 1.61 -3.04 -0.13
C GLN A 298 2.76 -2.05 -0.23
N LEU A 299 3.76 -2.32 -1.10
CA LEU A 299 4.88 -1.41 -1.35
C LEU A 299 4.40 -0.05 -1.89
N ARG A 300 3.40 -0.02 -2.79
CA ARG A 300 2.84 1.21 -3.35
C ARG A 300 2.23 2.12 -2.30
N GLN A 301 1.68 1.57 -1.23
CA GLN A 301 1.13 2.36 -0.12
C GLN A 301 2.22 3.17 0.61
N MET A 302 3.50 2.78 0.50
CA MET A 302 4.63 3.48 1.11
C MET A 302 5.16 4.65 0.25
N LEU A 303 4.68 4.82 -0.99
CA LEU A 303 5.18 5.85 -1.91
C LEU A 303 4.39 7.15 -1.79
N PRO A 304 5.05 8.34 -1.84
CA PRO A 304 4.39 9.64 -1.92
C PRO A 304 3.82 9.86 -3.34
N GLU A 305 3.04 10.94 -3.52
CA GLU A 305 2.62 11.39 -4.86
C GLU A 305 3.86 11.73 -5.72
N HIS A 306 3.95 11.14 -6.90
CA HIS A 306 5.08 11.31 -7.82
C HIS A 306 4.71 11.16 -9.29
N ALA A 307 3.42 11.01 -9.60
CA ALA A 307 2.95 10.83 -10.98
C ALA A 307 2.67 12.15 -11.69
N GLY A 308 2.67 13.27 -10.95
CA GLY A 308 2.39 14.61 -11.45
C GLY A 308 0.92 15.00 -11.39
N GLY A 309 0.11 14.29 -10.61
CA GLY A 309 -1.30 14.57 -10.42
C GLY A 309 -1.55 15.92 -9.77
N THR A 310 -0.73 16.33 -8.79
CA THR A 310 -0.78 17.67 -8.17
C THR A 310 -0.58 18.79 -9.17
N PHE A 311 0.40 18.68 -10.07
CA PHE A 311 0.61 19.66 -11.14
C PHE A 311 -0.58 19.71 -12.09
N GLU A 312 -1.11 18.55 -12.45
CA GLU A 312 -2.22 18.43 -13.38
C GLU A 312 -3.51 19.05 -12.81
N VAL A 313 -3.86 18.76 -11.57
CA VAL A 313 -5.09 19.25 -10.94
C VAL A 313 -5.09 20.78 -10.84
N VAL A 314 -3.95 21.36 -10.46
CA VAL A 314 -3.77 22.81 -10.29
C VAL A 314 -3.79 23.54 -11.63
N THR A 315 -3.06 23.03 -12.63
CA THR A 315 -2.94 23.68 -13.94
C THR A 315 -4.22 23.54 -14.77
N MET A 316 -4.95 22.43 -14.69
CA MET A 316 -6.25 22.30 -15.37
C MET A 316 -7.28 23.29 -14.83
N GLY A 317 -7.30 23.50 -13.51
CA GLY A 317 -8.15 24.50 -12.87
C GLY A 317 -7.85 25.92 -13.36
N ASP A 318 -6.58 26.32 -13.32
CA ASP A 318 -6.15 27.65 -13.76
C ASP A 318 -6.41 27.86 -15.25
N ARG A 319 -6.19 26.87 -16.12
CA ARG A 319 -6.53 26.94 -17.55
C ARG A 319 -8.02 27.10 -17.79
N SER A 320 -8.85 26.45 -17.00
CA SER A 320 -10.31 26.55 -17.12
C SER A 320 -10.79 27.98 -16.82
N VAL A 321 -10.19 28.63 -15.82
CA VAL A 321 -10.42 30.05 -15.53
C VAL A 321 -9.82 30.94 -16.62
N ALA A 322 -8.59 30.70 -17.07
CA ALA A 322 -7.93 31.47 -18.10
C ALA A 322 -8.75 31.51 -19.41
N ARG A 323 -9.34 30.40 -19.80
CA ARG A 323 -10.21 30.32 -20.98
C ARG A 323 -11.46 31.21 -20.86
N MET A 324 -11.99 31.38 -19.68
CA MET A 324 -13.14 32.26 -19.46
C MET A 324 -12.75 33.72 -19.62
N LEU A 325 -11.57 34.10 -19.13
CA LEU A 325 -11.04 35.49 -19.20
C LEU A 325 -10.56 35.85 -20.61
N ASN A 326 -10.05 34.87 -21.36
CA ASN A 326 -9.59 35.01 -22.72
C ASN A 326 -10.70 34.79 -23.77
N ASP A 327 -11.96 34.76 -23.36
CA ASP A 327 -13.07 34.66 -24.28
C ASP A 327 -13.05 35.82 -25.27
N PRO A 328 -12.66 35.60 -26.54
CA PRO A 328 -12.28 36.69 -27.46
C PRO A 328 -13.45 37.57 -27.88
N LYS A 329 -14.67 37.03 -27.79
CA LYS A 329 -15.86 37.82 -28.05
C LYS A 329 -16.63 38.06 -26.76
N ALA A 330 -16.25 39.11 -26.08
CA ALA A 330 -17.29 39.90 -25.48
C ALA A 330 -17.95 40.66 -26.64
N PRO A 331 -19.19 40.37 -26.94
CA PRO A 331 -19.86 41.04 -28.05
C PRO A 331 -20.25 42.47 -27.65
N TYR A 332 -19.28 43.22 -27.26
CA TYR A 332 -19.48 44.57 -26.79
C TYR A 332 -18.79 45.50 -27.75
N LYS A 333 -19.55 46.17 -28.57
CA LYS A 333 -19.09 47.41 -29.20
C LYS A 333 -18.57 48.34 -28.09
N ASP A 334 -17.50 49.02 -28.37
CA ASP A 334 -16.81 49.90 -27.45
C ASP A 334 -17.66 51.15 -27.03
N GLU A 335 -18.64 50.91 -26.23
CA GLU A 335 -19.23 51.93 -25.40
C GLU A 335 -18.54 51.80 -24.05
N GLY A 336 -17.67 52.76 -23.74
CA GLY A 336 -16.85 52.77 -22.53
C GLY A 336 -17.63 52.39 -21.27
N GLY A 337 -17.09 51.56 -20.43
CA GLY A 337 -17.73 51.13 -19.18
C GLY A 337 -16.91 50.04 -18.48
N THR A 338 -17.26 49.82 -17.23
CA THR A 338 -16.74 48.74 -16.39
C THR A 338 -17.65 47.54 -16.52
N ARG A 339 -17.11 46.36 -16.44
CA ARG A 339 -17.83 45.10 -16.45
C ARG A 339 -17.42 44.22 -15.30
N ILE A 340 -18.37 43.48 -14.76
CA ILE A 340 -18.15 42.51 -13.72
C ILE A 340 -18.60 41.15 -14.25
N GLY A 341 -17.73 40.16 -14.14
CA GLY A 341 -18.01 38.77 -14.53
C GLY A 341 -17.89 37.83 -13.37
N PHE A 342 -18.71 36.81 -13.41
CA PHE A 342 -18.65 35.66 -12.49
C PHE A 342 -18.61 34.37 -13.31
N GLY A 343 -17.86 33.39 -12.81
CA GLY A 343 -17.80 32.11 -13.48
C GLY A 343 -17.58 30.95 -12.53
N GLN A 344 -17.99 29.80 -13.00
CA GLN A 344 -17.75 28.51 -12.36
C GLN A 344 -17.07 27.58 -13.37
N VAL A 345 -16.16 26.76 -12.88
CA VAL A 345 -15.40 25.78 -13.66
C VAL A 345 -15.39 24.43 -12.96
N ALA A 346 -15.35 23.36 -13.75
CA ALA A 346 -15.10 22.01 -13.26
C ALA A 346 -14.20 21.28 -14.26
N TRP A 347 -13.38 20.37 -13.77
CA TRP A 347 -12.47 19.60 -14.59
C TRP A 347 -12.21 18.22 -14.00
N GLY A 348 -11.72 17.30 -14.81
CA GLY A 348 -11.27 15.99 -14.40
C GLY A 348 -10.41 15.35 -15.49
N SER A 349 -9.46 14.54 -15.08
CA SER A 349 -8.57 13.79 -15.96
C SER A 349 -8.05 12.56 -15.25
N SER A 350 -7.37 11.66 -15.97
CA SER A 350 -6.74 10.49 -15.38
C SER A 350 -5.51 10.05 -16.16
N LYS A 351 -4.61 9.34 -15.48
CA LYS A 351 -3.43 8.66 -16.03
C LYS A 351 -3.44 7.22 -15.58
N SER A 352 -3.14 6.29 -16.48
CA SER A 352 -2.98 4.88 -16.13
C SER A 352 -1.66 4.64 -15.39
N ILE A 353 -1.60 3.59 -14.58
CA ILE A 353 -0.36 3.07 -14.02
C ILE A 353 0.52 2.60 -15.18
N GLY A 354 1.78 3.00 -15.15
CA GLY A 354 2.78 2.63 -16.14
C GLY A 354 4.14 2.39 -15.49
N SER A 355 5.17 3.07 -15.98
CA SER A 355 6.50 3.07 -15.35
C SER A 355 6.52 3.84 -14.02
N THR A 356 5.44 4.58 -13.74
CA THR A 356 5.17 5.31 -12.49
C THR A 356 3.75 5.03 -12.03
N ALA A 357 3.32 5.63 -10.91
CA ALA A 357 1.93 5.60 -10.46
C ALA A 357 0.97 6.22 -11.50
N GLY A 358 -0.30 5.84 -11.40
CA GLY A 358 -1.40 6.49 -12.09
C GLY A 358 -2.17 7.39 -11.15
N TYR A 359 -3.01 8.27 -11.72
CA TYR A 359 -3.87 9.14 -10.94
C TYR A 359 -5.25 9.33 -11.56
N GLU A 360 -6.20 9.75 -10.74
CA GLU A 360 -7.48 10.30 -11.15
C GLU A 360 -7.67 11.65 -10.46
N ILE A 361 -7.80 12.72 -11.27
CA ILE A 361 -7.97 14.06 -10.73
C ILE A 361 -9.35 14.62 -11.03
N GLY A 362 -9.85 15.43 -10.11
CA GLY A 362 -11.06 16.20 -10.31
C GLY A 362 -11.04 17.50 -9.53
N GLY A 363 -11.80 18.47 -10.00
CA GLY A 363 -11.87 19.75 -9.29
C GLY A 363 -12.99 20.65 -9.79
N TRP A 364 -13.21 21.70 -9.02
CA TRP A 364 -14.16 22.76 -9.33
C TRP A 364 -13.66 24.11 -8.80
N GLY A 365 -14.22 25.19 -9.29
CA GLY A 365 -13.87 26.51 -8.79
C GLY A 365 -14.83 27.61 -9.22
N ALA A 366 -14.62 28.77 -8.62
CA ALA A 366 -15.35 29.97 -8.92
C ALA A 366 -14.40 31.15 -9.13
N THR A 367 -14.78 32.07 -9.99
CA THR A 367 -13.98 33.27 -10.27
C THR A 367 -14.87 34.50 -10.40
N GLY A 368 -14.32 35.61 -9.96
CA GLY A 368 -14.88 36.95 -10.18
C GLY A 368 -13.88 37.80 -10.97
N THR A 369 -14.35 38.60 -11.93
CA THR A 369 -13.52 39.47 -12.76
C THR A 369 -14.11 40.87 -12.87
N ALA A 370 -13.24 41.87 -12.95
CA ALA A 370 -13.61 43.21 -13.31
C ALA A 370 -12.76 43.65 -14.52
N GLU A 371 -13.40 44.33 -15.47
CA GLU A 371 -12.79 44.70 -16.74
C GLU A 371 -13.21 46.11 -17.13
N PHE A 372 -12.30 46.89 -17.72
CA PHE A 372 -12.54 48.24 -18.23
C PHE A 372 -12.01 48.38 -19.65
N SER A 373 -12.70 49.20 -20.45
CA SER A 373 -12.35 49.48 -21.84
C SER A 373 -11.39 50.65 -21.95
N THR A 374 -10.41 50.53 -22.84
CA THR A 374 -9.44 51.57 -23.18
C THR A 374 -9.30 51.69 -24.69
N GLY A 375 -8.59 52.74 -25.18
CA GLY A 375 -8.27 52.86 -26.60
C GLY A 375 -7.35 51.74 -27.16
N PHE A 376 -6.73 50.94 -26.30
CA PHE A 376 -5.83 49.82 -26.66
C PHE A 376 -6.43 48.44 -26.33
N GLY A 377 -7.74 48.35 -26.18
CA GLY A 377 -8.42 47.15 -25.80
C GLY A 377 -8.95 47.17 -24.37
N LYS A 378 -9.26 46.04 -23.83
CA LYS A 378 -9.85 45.85 -22.49
C LYS A 378 -8.83 45.27 -21.55
N PHE A 379 -8.71 45.88 -20.36
CA PHE A 379 -7.88 45.41 -19.27
C PHE A 379 -8.77 44.93 -18.14
N GLY A 380 -8.39 43.83 -17.50
CA GLY A 380 -9.13 43.31 -16.37
C GLY A 380 -8.25 42.63 -15.35
N ALA A 381 -8.83 42.44 -14.17
CA ALA A 381 -8.26 41.63 -13.10
C ALA A 381 -9.29 40.63 -12.62
N SER A 382 -8.83 39.50 -12.13
CA SER A 382 -9.69 38.47 -11.60
C SER A 382 -9.14 37.85 -10.32
N LEU A 383 -10.06 37.36 -9.50
CA LEU A 383 -9.81 36.53 -8.34
C LEU A 383 -10.50 35.21 -8.56
N ALA A 384 -9.85 34.12 -8.21
CA ALA A 384 -10.46 32.78 -8.27
C ALA A 384 -10.13 31.96 -7.03
N TYR A 385 -11.07 31.11 -6.66
CA TYR A 385 -10.87 29.99 -5.75
C TYR A 385 -11.11 28.69 -6.51
N LEU A 386 -10.13 27.79 -6.42
CA LEU A 386 -10.18 26.48 -7.06
C LEU A 386 -9.90 25.41 -6.00
N TRP A 387 -10.69 24.36 -6.02
CA TRP A 387 -10.49 23.18 -5.21
C TRP A 387 -10.29 21.98 -6.14
N GLY A 388 -9.29 21.15 -5.84
CA GLY A 388 -9.04 19.97 -6.62
C GLY A 388 -8.55 18.81 -5.75
N LYS A 389 -8.72 17.60 -6.25
CA LYS A 389 -8.30 16.37 -5.64
C LYS A 389 -7.55 15.51 -6.66
N ASP A 390 -6.49 14.88 -6.19
CA ASP A 390 -5.70 13.86 -6.87
C ASP A 390 -5.83 12.56 -6.08
N ASP A 391 -6.37 11.53 -6.70
CA ASP A 391 -6.52 10.19 -6.15
C ASP A 391 -5.52 9.26 -6.86
N ASP A 392 -4.67 8.56 -6.11
CA ASP A 392 -3.83 7.50 -6.66
C ASP A 392 -4.68 6.33 -7.17
N LYS A 393 -4.27 5.70 -8.28
CA LYS A 393 -5.05 4.61 -8.89
C LYS A 393 -4.79 3.22 -8.32
N ALA A 394 -3.72 3.06 -7.59
CA ALA A 394 -3.30 1.77 -7.04
C ALA A 394 -3.58 1.66 -5.55
N THR A 395 -3.76 2.79 -4.89
CA THR A 395 -3.92 2.90 -3.43
C THR A 395 -5.08 3.85 -3.10
N ASP A 396 -5.39 3.98 -1.82
CA ASP A 396 -6.34 4.98 -1.32
C ASP A 396 -5.70 6.36 -1.05
N ASN A 397 -4.42 6.54 -1.44
CA ASN A 397 -3.68 7.77 -1.20
C ASN A 397 -4.27 8.94 -1.98
N THR A 398 -4.37 10.09 -1.34
CA THR A 398 -5.00 11.27 -1.93
C THR A 398 -4.23 12.56 -1.63
N VAL A 399 -4.30 13.53 -2.55
CA VAL A 399 -3.86 14.90 -2.31
C VAL A 399 -4.98 15.87 -2.67
N THR A 400 -5.33 16.75 -1.76
CA THR A 400 -6.26 17.87 -2.02
C THR A 400 -5.51 19.19 -2.14
N ALA A 401 -5.92 20.02 -3.09
CA ALA A 401 -5.35 21.34 -3.36
C ALA A 401 -6.42 22.44 -3.20
N ASN A 402 -6.13 23.43 -2.38
CA ASN A 402 -6.91 24.66 -2.28
C ASN A 402 -6.09 25.81 -2.87
N GLN A 403 -6.54 26.36 -3.99
CA GLN A 403 -5.81 27.36 -4.77
C GLN A 403 -6.55 28.71 -4.77
N TYR A 404 -5.87 29.77 -4.40
CA TYR A 404 -6.33 31.15 -4.46
C TYR A 404 -5.52 31.89 -5.53
N SER A 405 -6.19 32.33 -6.61
CA SER A 405 -5.55 32.93 -7.77
C SER A 405 -5.89 34.42 -7.89
N ILE A 406 -4.89 35.21 -8.22
CA ILE A 406 -5.05 36.59 -8.74
C ILE A 406 -4.46 36.65 -10.14
N SER A 407 -5.17 37.25 -11.08
CA SER A 407 -4.62 37.45 -12.42
C SER A 407 -5.02 38.76 -13.04
N ALA A 408 -4.18 39.26 -13.94
CA ALA A 408 -4.48 40.38 -14.85
C ALA A 408 -4.59 39.84 -16.28
N HIS A 409 -5.49 40.40 -17.05
CA HIS A 409 -5.65 40.05 -18.44
C HIS A 409 -5.89 41.29 -19.32
N TRP A 410 -5.52 41.16 -20.57
CA TRP A 410 -5.75 42.11 -21.64
C TRP A 410 -6.35 41.40 -22.82
N ARG A 411 -7.31 42.04 -23.51
CA ARG A 411 -7.86 41.55 -24.76
C ARG A 411 -8.19 42.67 -25.72
N LEU A 412 -7.97 42.40 -26.98
CA LEU A 412 -8.26 43.29 -28.10
C LEU A 412 -9.12 42.54 -29.13
N GLN A 413 -10.17 43.18 -29.59
CA GLN A 413 -10.91 42.75 -30.76
C GLN A 413 -11.17 43.99 -31.62
N ASN A 414 -10.89 43.89 -32.90
CA ASN A 414 -11.14 44.97 -33.85
C ASN A 414 -12.24 44.58 -34.84
N GLU A 415 -12.71 45.57 -35.60
CA GLU A 415 -13.76 45.40 -36.59
C GLU A 415 -13.34 44.50 -37.80
N SER A 416 -12.03 44.36 -38.03
CA SER A 416 -11.52 43.49 -39.11
C SER A 416 -11.63 41.99 -38.78
N GLY A 417 -11.93 41.64 -37.53
CA GLY A 417 -11.97 40.25 -37.04
C GLY A 417 -10.73 39.77 -36.28
N LEU A 418 -9.71 40.62 -36.15
CA LEU A 418 -8.52 40.30 -35.33
C LEU A 418 -8.89 40.24 -33.85
N GLN A 419 -8.46 39.21 -33.18
CA GLN A 419 -8.65 38.97 -31.76
C GLN A 419 -7.32 38.60 -31.13
N LEU A 420 -6.95 39.33 -30.05
CA LEU A 420 -5.76 39.08 -29.26
C LEU A 420 -6.13 39.06 -27.79
N ALA A 421 -5.48 38.18 -27.02
CA ALA A 421 -5.63 38.12 -25.58
C ALA A 421 -4.29 37.75 -24.93
N ALA A 422 -4.04 38.28 -23.76
CA ALA A 422 -2.93 37.91 -22.89
C ALA A 422 -3.36 37.92 -21.44
N ARG A 423 -2.78 37.02 -20.65
CA ARG A 423 -3.03 36.89 -19.22
C ARG A 423 -1.74 36.55 -18.49
N ALA A 424 -1.61 37.06 -17.27
CA ALA A 424 -0.63 36.65 -16.29
C ALA A 424 -1.32 36.44 -14.94
N GLY A 425 -1.01 35.39 -14.26
CA GLY A 425 -1.61 35.01 -12.97
C GLY A 425 -0.60 34.47 -11.99
N TYR A 426 -0.91 34.65 -10.72
CA TYR A 426 -0.19 34.05 -9.61
C TYR A 426 -1.18 33.45 -8.62
N SER A 427 -0.88 32.24 -8.15
CA SER A 427 -1.74 31.54 -7.20
C SER A 427 -0.96 31.08 -5.98
N PHE A 428 -1.61 31.17 -4.83
CA PHE A 428 -1.20 30.53 -3.58
C PHE A 428 -1.98 29.24 -3.43
N ILE A 429 -1.31 28.17 -3.05
CA ILE A 429 -1.89 26.84 -2.97
C ILE A 429 -1.55 26.23 -1.62
N SER A 430 -2.54 25.60 -0.99
CA SER A 430 -2.35 24.74 0.17
C SER A 430 -2.72 23.32 -0.23
N PHE A 431 -1.77 22.41 -0.06
CA PHE A 431 -1.93 20.98 -0.31
C PHE A 431 -2.12 20.23 1.01
N LYS A 432 -2.92 19.18 0.96
CA LYS A 432 -3.08 18.20 2.04
C LYS A 432 -3.01 16.81 1.46
N GLY A 433 -2.00 16.06 1.87
CA GLY A 433 -1.80 14.67 1.52
C GLY A 433 -2.30 13.75 2.62
N GLU A 434 -2.99 12.68 2.24
CA GLU A 434 -3.33 11.57 3.11
C GLU A 434 -2.91 10.28 2.42
N ARG A 435 -2.07 9.49 3.09
CA ARG A 435 -1.68 8.15 2.69
C ARG A 435 -2.19 7.15 3.70
N PHE A 436 -2.53 5.97 3.21
CA PHE A 436 -3.06 4.89 4.04
C PHE A 436 -2.17 3.67 3.88
N PHE A 437 -1.73 3.13 5.01
CA PHE A 437 -1.09 1.83 5.03
C PHE A 437 -2.03 0.84 5.72
N ARG A 438 -2.44 -0.20 4.99
CA ARG A 438 -3.31 -1.26 5.47
C ARG A 438 -2.73 -2.60 5.08
N SER A 439 -2.69 -3.51 6.06
CA SER A 439 -2.34 -4.91 5.85
C SER A 439 -3.19 -5.76 6.77
N ASP A 440 -3.82 -6.78 6.20
CA ASP A 440 -4.51 -7.84 6.95
C ASP A 440 -3.58 -9.07 7.09
N GLU A 441 -2.33 -8.96 6.64
CA GLU A 441 -1.31 -10.00 6.70
C GLU A 441 -0.40 -9.79 7.92
N GLY A 442 0.09 -10.89 8.50
CA GLY A 442 0.89 -10.87 9.73
C GLY A 442 0.08 -11.30 10.95
N ASP A 443 0.63 -11.04 12.14
CA ASP A 443 0.03 -11.47 13.41
C ASP A 443 -1.20 -10.63 13.80
N GLU A 444 -1.21 -9.35 13.44
CA GLU A 444 -2.30 -8.39 13.69
C GLU A 444 -2.54 -7.52 12.45
N ALA A 445 -3.81 -7.19 12.20
CA ALA A 445 -4.17 -6.26 11.12
C ALA A 445 -3.65 -4.85 11.41
N ILE A 446 -3.05 -4.22 10.40
CA ILE A 446 -2.47 -2.88 10.52
C ILE A 446 -3.33 -1.89 9.75
N GLU A 447 -3.67 -0.77 10.37
CA GLU A 447 -4.27 0.38 9.71
C GLU A 447 -3.63 1.67 10.23
N ARG A 448 -2.86 2.36 9.37
CA ARG A 448 -2.23 3.64 9.70
C ARG A 448 -2.62 4.70 8.68
N THR A 449 -2.93 5.90 9.16
CA THR A 449 -3.21 7.08 8.33
C THR A 449 -2.07 8.08 8.50
N ILE A 450 -1.42 8.39 7.38
CA ILE A 450 -0.23 9.25 7.31
C ILE A 450 -0.65 10.57 6.65
N LYS A 451 -0.30 11.71 7.25
CA LYS A 451 -0.71 13.03 6.80
C LYS A 451 0.48 13.94 6.58
N GLY A 452 0.42 14.73 5.50
CA GLY A 452 1.38 15.77 5.21
C GLY A 452 0.68 17.01 4.64
N ASP A 453 1.02 18.17 5.15
CA ASP A 453 0.50 19.45 4.70
C ASP A 453 1.64 20.32 4.16
N TRP A 454 1.47 20.90 2.96
CA TRP A 454 2.48 21.80 2.39
C TRP A 454 1.84 22.93 1.60
N ASN A 455 2.63 23.95 1.28
CA ASN A 455 2.20 25.05 0.45
C ASN A 455 2.87 25.01 -0.92
N GLY A 456 2.31 25.76 -1.84
CA GLY A 456 2.90 25.93 -3.15
C GLY A 456 2.44 27.22 -3.80
N SER A 457 3.06 27.53 -4.93
CA SER A 457 2.71 28.70 -5.74
C SER A 457 2.72 28.36 -7.22
N LEU A 458 1.71 28.85 -7.96
CA LEU A 458 1.63 28.70 -9.40
C LEU A 458 1.79 30.06 -10.09
N LEU A 459 2.80 30.18 -10.93
CA LEU A 459 2.90 31.25 -11.92
C LEU A 459 2.28 30.75 -13.24
N SER A 460 1.37 31.52 -13.81
CA SER A 460 0.75 31.24 -15.10
C SER A 460 0.80 32.43 -16.04
N ALA A 461 1.05 32.15 -17.32
CA ALA A 461 0.99 33.15 -18.39
C ALA A 461 0.42 32.54 -19.66
N ALA A 462 -0.39 33.28 -20.39
CA ALA A 462 -0.95 32.83 -21.65
C ALA A 462 -1.13 33.99 -22.63
N ALA A 463 -0.96 33.72 -23.91
CA ALA A 463 -1.26 34.66 -24.99
C ALA A 463 -1.93 33.90 -26.15
N PHE A 464 -2.96 34.51 -26.72
CA PHE A 464 -3.73 33.96 -27.83
C PHE A 464 -3.94 35.00 -28.91
N GLY A 465 -3.96 34.54 -30.16
CA GLY A 465 -4.33 35.32 -31.33
C GLY A 465 -5.22 34.53 -32.26
N GLY A 466 -6.21 35.16 -32.84
CA GLY A 466 -7.10 34.59 -33.84
C GLY A 466 -7.65 35.62 -34.82
N TYR A 467 -8.16 35.12 -35.94
CA TYR A 467 -8.80 35.97 -36.93
C TYR A 467 -10.13 35.36 -37.36
N GLU A 468 -11.21 36.12 -37.15
CA GLU A 468 -12.58 35.67 -37.42
C GLU A 468 -13.05 36.06 -38.82
N LEU A 469 -13.36 35.07 -39.60
CA LEU A 469 -13.84 35.17 -41.01
C LEU A 469 -15.34 34.89 -41.02
N TRP A 470 -16.12 35.75 -41.63
CA TRP A 470 -17.58 35.68 -41.64
C TRP A 470 -18.15 35.35 -43.05
N ALA A 471 -19.18 34.52 -43.04
CA ALA A 471 -20.02 34.22 -44.23
C ALA A 471 -21.50 34.22 -43.77
N GLY A 472 -22.15 35.37 -43.81
CA GLY A 472 -23.48 35.54 -43.23
C GLY A 472 -23.48 35.40 -41.71
N SER A 473 -24.30 34.48 -41.17
CA SER A 473 -24.32 34.13 -39.77
C SER A 473 -23.27 33.09 -39.36
N PHE A 474 -22.57 32.50 -40.30
CA PHE A 474 -21.52 31.51 -40.07
C PHE A 474 -20.17 32.20 -39.99
N PHE A 475 -19.32 31.71 -39.10
CA PHE A 475 -17.93 32.18 -39.02
C PHE A 475 -16.96 31.02 -38.82
N VAL A 476 -15.71 31.25 -39.20
CA VAL A 476 -14.57 30.41 -38.88
C VAL A 476 -13.46 31.27 -38.30
N ARG A 477 -12.83 30.81 -37.24
CA ARG A 477 -11.73 31.51 -36.56
C ARG A 477 -10.55 30.55 -36.34
N PRO A 478 -9.55 30.53 -37.22
CA PRO A 478 -8.24 29.97 -36.87
C PRO A 478 -7.65 30.75 -35.71
N SER A 479 -7.05 30.04 -34.75
CA SER A 479 -6.49 30.61 -33.53
C SER A 479 -5.21 29.89 -33.15
N ALA A 480 -4.24 30.62 -32.63
CA ALA A 480 -3.01 30.08 -32.07
C ALA A 480 -2.75 30.70 -30.70
N GLY A 481 -2.08 29.98 -29.84
CA GLY A 481 -1.78 30.45 -28.49
C GLY A 481 -0.54 29.80 -27.90
N VAL A 482 -0.03 30.42 -26.85
CA VAL A 482 1.06 29.91 -26.03
C VAL A 482 0.66 30.01 -24.58
N GLU A 483 1.00 29.01 -23.79
CA GLU A 483 0.69 28.92 -22.37
C GLU A 483 1.95 28.46 -21.61
N TYR A 484 2.20 29.08 -20.46
CA TYR A 484 3.27 28.71 -19.55
C TYR A 484 2.74 28.59 -18.12
N TYR A 485 3.14 27.52 -17.45
CA TYR A 485 2.82 27.24 -16.05
C TYR A 485 4.08 26.84 -15.32
N ARG A 486 4.26 27.34 -14.10
CA ARG A 486 5.32 26.92 -13.20
C ARG A 486 4.76 26.79 -11.79
N LEU A 487 4.74 25.55 -11.27
CA LEU A 487 4.35 25.22 -9.91
C LEU A 487 5.61 24.98 -9.09
N ASN A 488 5.72 25.70 -7.97
CA ASN A 488 6.68 25.40 -6.92
C ASN A 488 5.89 24.81 -5.75
N GLU A 489 6.33 23.70 -5.24
CA GLU A 489 5.78 23.00 -4.07
C GLU A 489 6.85 22.98 -2.98
N ASP A 490 6.52 23.43 -1.77
CA ASP A 490 7.43 23.41 -0.62
C ASP A 490 7.65 21.96 -0.17
N GLY A 491 8.80 21.69 0.48
CA GLY A 491 9.04 20.43 1.15
C GLY A 491 8.15 20.27 2.39
N TYR A 492 7.91 19.02 2.80
CA TYR A 492 7.07 18.69 3.95
C TYR A 492 7.52 17.43 4.67
N GLU A 493 7.06 17.30 5.90
CA GLU A 493 7.22 16.10 6.72
C GLU A 493 5.84 15.50 6.98
N GLU A 494 5.75 14.19 6.90
CA GLU A 494 4.55 13.44 7.21
C GLU A 494 4.53 13.01 8.68
N GLU A 495 3.34 12.72 9.19
CA GLU A 495 3.13 12.23 10.55
C GLU A 495 1.95 11.25 10.61
N GLY A 496 2.03 10.30 11.55
CA GLY A 496 0.98 9.32 11.83
C GLY A 496 1.29 7.91 11.38
N GLY A 497 2.35 7.69 10.59
CA GLY A 497 2.77 6.38 10.13
C GLY A 497 3.85 5.71 10.99
N GLY A 498 4.65 6.49 11.70
CA GLY A 498 5.83 6.00 12.43
C GLY A 498 7.07 5.87 11.53
N SER A 499 8.18 5.39 12.12
CA SER A 499 9.50 5.43 11.49
C SER A 499 9.60 4.76 10.12
N ALA A 500 8.83 3.70 9.88
CA ALA A 500 8.85 2.96 8.62
C ALA A 500 7.99 3.59 7.51
N LEU A 501 7.09 4.52 7.84
CA LEU A 501 6.10 5.01 6.89
C LEU A 501 6.10 6.54 6.72
N ASP A 502 6.45 7.31 7.75
CA ASP A 502 6.48 8.77 7.67
C ASP A 502 7.63 9.23 6.78
N LEU A 503 7.31 10.06 5.79
CA LEU A 503 8.26 10.57 4.81
C LEU A 503 8.59 12.03 5.09
N ARG A 504 9.84 12.37 4.84
CA ARG A 504 10.27 13.73 4.59
C ARG A 504 10.45 13.91 3.09
N VAL A 505 9.67 14.81 2.50
CA VAL A 505 9.65 15.08 1.06
C VAL A 505 10.24 16.45 0.79
N ASP A 506 11.18 16.52 -0.16
CA ASP A 506 11.84 17.77 -0.52
C ASP A 506 10.95 18.66 -1.40
N GLU A 507 11.29 19.94 -1.45
CA GLU A 507 10.68 20.89 -2.37
C GLU A 507 10.85 20.46 -3.83
N ARG A 508 9.84 20.73 -4.66
CA ARG A 508 9.92 20.44 -6.09
C ARG A 508 9.35 21.56 -6.95
N THR A 509 9.86 21.65 -8.17
CA THR A 509 9.35 22.59 -9.17
C THR A 509 8.99 21.84 -10.42
N SER A 510 7.76 22.08 -10.92
CA SER A 510 7.25 21.57 -12.20
C SER A 510 6.92 22.72 -13.11
N ASP A 511 7.25 22.64 -14.40
CA ASP A 511 6.86 23.64 -15.35
C ASP A 511 6.39 23.05 -16.68
N GLU A 512 5.66 23.83 -17.45
CA GLU A 512 5.14 23.45 -18.77
C GLU A 512 5.02 24.66 -19.67
N LEU A 513 5.57 24.54 -20.86
CA LEU A 513 5.33 25.44 -21.99
C LEU A 513 4.57 24.69 -23.09
N ALA A 514 3.39 25.18 -23.44
CA ALA A 514 2.56 24.58 -24.49
C ALA A 514 2.15 25.60 -25.53
N VAL A 515 1.99 25.13 -26.78
CA VAL A 515 1.41 25.89 -27.88
C VAL A 515 0.10 25.24 -28.33
N ASN A 516 -0.86 26.08 -28.72
CA ASN A 516 -2.18 25.67 -29.17
C ASN A 516 -2.38 26.08 -30.62
N GLY A 517 -2.89 25.17 -31.45
CA GLY A 517 -3.40 25.45 -32.77
C GLY A 517 -4.85 24.99 -32.88
N LEU A 518 -5.79 25.93 -33.02
CA LEU A 518 -7.23 25.66 -32.92
C LEU A 518 -7.97 26.24 -34.12
N ILE A 519 -9.05 25.57 -34.52
CA ILE A 519 -10.06 26.08 -35.44
C ILE A 519 -11.38 26.13 -34.68
N ILE A 520 -11.98 27.32 -34.66
CA ILE A 520 -13.31 27.54 -34.08
C ILE A 520 -14.26 27.85 -35.25
N ALA A 521 -15.37 27.12 -35.34
CA ALA A 521 -16.43 27.40 -36.30
C ALA A 521 -17.76 27.57 -35.56
N GLY A 522 -18.63 28.41 -36.04
CA GLY A 522 -19.88 28.64 -35.37
C GLY A 522 -20.89 29.49 -36.10
N PHE A 523 -22.01 29.68 -35.46
CA PHE A 523 -23.11 30.49 -35.94
C PHE A 523 -23.47 31.54 -34.90
N GLU A 524 -23.87 32.71 -35.39
CA GLU A 524 -24.40 33.79 -34.55
C GLU A 524 -25.75 34.27 -35.10
N TRP A 525 -26.73 34.42 -34.18
CA TRP A 525 -28.05 34.90 -34.47
C TRP A 525 -28.42 36.07 -33.58
N GLY A 526 -29.26 36.96 -34.13
CA GLY A 526 -29.70 38.15 -33.39
C GLY A 526 -28.73 39.32 -33.52
N ALA A 527 -28.97 40.35 -32.73
CA ALA A 527 -28.15 41.54 -32.69
C ALA A 527 -27.80 41.93 -31.26
N TYR A 528 -26.60 42.44 -31.07
CA TYR A 528 -26.11 42.93 -29.80
C TYR A 528 -26.59 44.34 -29.56
N ARG A 529 -27.79 44.46 -28.96
CA ARG A 529 -28.45 45.74 -28.60
C ARG A 529 -29.17 45.57 -27.27
N PRO A 530 -29.49 46.68 -26.55
CA PRO A 530 -30.19 46.59 -25.25
C PRO A 530 -31.56 45.95 -25.33
N ASP A 531 -32.25 46.11 -26.45
CA ASP A 531 -33.60 45.66 -26.75
C ASP A 531 -33.68 44.39 -27.60
N GLU A 532 -32.55 43.92 -28.11
CA GLU A 532 -32.43 42.70 -28.88
C GLU A 532 -31.48 41.71 -28.20
N GLY A 533 -31.71 40.42 -28.35
CA GLY A 533 -30.80 39.38 -27.86
C GLY A 533 -29.97 38.78 -29.01
N TYR A 534 -28.80 38.29 -28.68
CA TYR A 534 -28.04 37.47 -29.60
C TYR A 534 -27.77 36.11 -28.98
N PHE A 535 -27.52 35.12 -29.83
CA PHE A 535 -27.09 33.79 -29.46
C PHE A 535 -25.96 33.35 -30.40
N ARG A 536 -24.93 32.79 -29.84
CA ARG A 536 -23.77 32.27 -30.57
C ARG A 536 -23.47 30.86 -30.12
N LEU A 537 -23.32 29.95 -31.09
CA LEU A 537 -22.88 28.56 -30.86
C LEU A 537 -21.53 28.36 -31.52
N GLU A 538 -20.56 27.84 -30.79
CA GLU A 538 -19.20 27.57 -31.28
C GLU A 538 -18.83 26.10 -31.11
N LEU A 539 -18.16 25.55 -32.11
CA LEU A 539 -17.45 24.28 -32.07
C LEU A 539 -15.96 24.56 -32.26
N GLU A 540 -15.14 24.12 -31.32
CA GLU A 540 -13.70 24.27 -31.34
C GLU A 540 -13.03 22.90 -31.47
N GLY A 541 -12.01 22.80 -32.32
CA GLY A 541 -11.18 21.62 -32.47
C GLY A 541 -9.74 21.99 -32.79
N GLY A 542 -8.80 21.19 -32.34
CA GLY A 542 -7.39 21.42 -32.61
C GLY A 542 -6.47 20.60 -31.73
N ARG A 543 -5.24 21.07 -31.60
CA ARG A 543 -4.20 20.38 -30.86
C ARG A 543 -3.50 21.32 -29.87
N ARG A 544 -3.24 20.81 -28.68
CA ARG A 544 -2.36 21.39 -27.70
C ARG A 544 -1.05 20.60 -27.67
N GLN A 545 0.07 21.26 -27.91
CA GLN A 545 1.38 20.67 -28.01
C GLN A 545 2.26 21.20 -26.90
N ILE A 546 2.74 20.35 -26.00
CA ILE A 546 3.78 20.66 -25.02
C ILE A 546 5.10 20.75 -25.79
N VAL A 547 5.80 21.86 -25.66
CA VAL A 547 7.04 22.16 -26.39
C VAL A 547 8.22 22.38 -25.46
N GLY A 548 8.00 22.41 -24.15
CA GLY A 548 9.05 22.56 -23.14
C GLY A 548 8.52 22.43 -21.71
N GLY A 549 9.45 22.38 -20.78
CA GLY A 549 9.18 22.15 -19.36
C GLY A 549 9.28 20.68 -18.96
N SER A 550 9.24 20.44 -17.65
CA SER A 550 9.29 19.11 -17.05
C SER A 550 8.53 19.07 -15.73
N LEU A 551 7.99 17.91 -15.39
CA LEU A 551 7.49 17.66 -14.05
C LEU A 551 8.66 17.52 -13.07
N GLY A 552 8.52 18.10 -11.88
CA GLY A 552 9.47 17.97 -10.78
C GLY A 552 9.58 16.52 -10.33
N LYS A 553 10.79 16.11 -10.00
CA LYS A 553 11.04 14.82 -9.35
C LYS A 553 10.61 14.89 -7.90
N THR A 554 10.08 13.81 -7.37
CA THR A 554 9.78 13.69 -5.94
C THR A 554 10.96 13.01 -5.26
N THR A 555 11.70 13.76 -4.45
CA THR A 555 12.78 13.24 -3.61
C THR A 555 12.26 13.11 -2.19
N ALA A 556 12.44 11.95 -1.58
CA ALA A 556 11.93 11.65 -0.25
C ALA A 556 12.85 10.69 0.51
N ARG A 557 12.65 10.61 1.84
CA ARG A 557 13.29 9.64 2.73
C ARG A 557 12.39 9.31 3.90
N PHE A 558 12.49 8.09 4.41
CA PHE A 558 11.86 7.68 5.66
C PHE A 558 12.72 8.20 6.82
N GLU A 559 12.12 8.87 7.81
CA GLU A 559 12.84 9.43 8.97
C GLU A 559 14.33 9.77 8.69
N ASP A 560 15.27 8.98 9.28
CA ASP A 560 16.72 9.09 9.10
C ASP A 560 17.28 8.18 8.00
N GLY A 561 16.40 7.58 7.17
CA GLY A 561 16.76 6.65 6.11
C GLY A 561 17.45 7.30 4.91
N GLU A 562 17.87 6.48 3.97
CA GLU A 562 18.46 6.92 2.71
C GLU A 562 17.43 7.62 1.82
N GLU A 563 17.92 8.60 1.05
CA GLU A 563 17.12 9.39 0.12
C GLU A 563 16.86 8.61 -1.17
N PHE A 564 15.63 8.66 -1.66
CA PHE A 564 15.27 8.13 -2.96
C PHE A 564 14.55 9.17 -3.82
N THR A 565 14.67 9.05 -5.15
CA THR A 565 14.09 10.01 -6.08
C THR A 565 13.20 9.32 -7.11
N LEU A 566 11.94 9.70 -7.14
CA LEU A 566 10.93 9.24 -8.07
C LEU A 566 10.83 10.23 -9.24
N THR A 567 11.01 9.72 -10.46
CA THR A 567 10.98 10.54 -11.66
C THR A 567 9.65 10.30 -12.39
N PRO A 568 8.79 11.32 -12.56
CA PRO A 568 7.55 11.19 -13.30
C PRO A 568 7.80 10.85 -14.77
N GLU A 569 6.74 10.41 -15.47
CA GLU A 569 6.78 10.25 -16.92
C GLU A 569 6.67 11.60 -17.62
N ASP A 570 7.22 11.67 -18.85
CA ASP A 570 7.07 12.86 -19.68
C ASP A 570 5.59 13.05 -20.05
N ARG A 571 5.15 14.30 -20.05
CA ARG A 571 3.77 14.65 -20.36
C ARG A 571 3.48 14.53 -21.86
N THR A 572 2.26 14.10 -22.17
CA THR A 572 1.83 13.91 -23.55
C THR A 572 1.05 15.13 -24.08
N SER A 573 1.20 15.37 -25.37
CA SER A 573 0.44 16.38 -26.12
C SER A 573 -0.82 15.74 -26.72
N GLY A 574 -1.92 16.50 -26.81
CA GLY A 574 -3.18 15.89 -27.22
C GLY A 574 -4.10 16.76 -28.06
N TRP A 575 -5.14 16.11 -28.57
CA TRP A 575 -6.23 16.76 -29.29
C TRP A 575 -7.20 17.42 -28.32
N VAL A 576 -7.82 18.50 -28.81
CA VAL A 576 -8.79 19.29 -28.02
C VAL A 576 -10.06 19.43 -28.83
N GLY A 577 -11.20 19.22 -28.18
CA GLY A 577 -12.52 19.47 -28.75
C GLY A 577 -13.43 20.14 -27.73
N ARG A 578 -14.19 21.19 -28.11
CA ARG A 578 -15.09 21.92 -27.22
C ARG A 578 -16.32 22.40 -27.92
N ILE A 579 -17.42 22.52 -27.17
CA ILE A 579 -18.66 23.14 -27.60
C ILE A 579 -18.99 24.24 -26.63
N ARG A 580 -19.31 25.43 -27.14
CA ARG A 580 -19.66 26.62 -26.35
C ARG A 580 -20.92 27.30 -26.87
N GLY A 581 -21.82 27.65 -25.96
CA GLY A 581 -22.97 28.50 -26.21
C GLY A 581 -22.81 29.84 -25.48
N ILE A 582 -23.10 30.93 -26.16
CA ILE A 582 -23.04 32.29 -25.60
C ILE A 582 -24.36 32.99 -25.97
N GLY A 583 -25.02 33.60 -24.98
CA GLY A 583 -26.26 34.35 -25.23
C GLY A 583 -26.32 35.60 -24.34
N GLY A 584 -27.12 36.59 -24.76
CA GLY A 584 -27.32 37.81 -23.98
C GLY A 584 -27.62 39.02 -24.82
N ASN A 585 -27.38 40.17 -24.23
CA ASN A 585 -27.53 41.50 -24.85
C ASN A 585 -26.42 42.45 -24.36
N SER A 586 -26.57 43.76 -24.54
CA SER A 586 -25.56 44.73 -24.11
C SER A 586 -25.46 44.87 -22.57
N SER A 587 -26.47 44.46 -21.82
CA SER A 587 -26.51 44.57 -20.35
C SER A 587 -25.97 43.34 -19.65
N PHE A 588 -26.16 42.13 -20.24
CA PHE A 588 -25.67 40.90 -19.66
C PHE A 588 -25.29 39.85 -20.72
N ARG A 589 -24.42 38.95 -20.35
CA ARG A 589 -24.01 37.80 -21.15
C ARG A 589 -23.93 36.56 -20.28
N ILE A 590 -24.48 35.46 -20.77
CA ILE A 590 -24.33 34.12 -20.19
C ILE A 590 -23.56 33.25 -21.20
N ALA A 591 -22.64 32.45 -20.72
CA ALA A 591 -21.95 31.47 -21.56
C ALA A 591 -21.79 30.14 -20.80
N GLY A 592 -21.89 29.04 -21.56
CA GLY A 592 -21.60 27.69 -21.11
C GLY A 592 -20.67 26.99 -22.09
N GLU A 593 -19.74 26.18 -21.60
CA GLU A 593 -18.84 25.36 -22.41
C GLU A 593 -18.64 23.99 -21.78
N VAL A 594 -18.54 22.98 -22.62
CA VAL A 594 -18.03 21.65 -22.26
C VAL A 594 -16.88 21.31 -23.21
N GLY A 595 -15.83 20.69 -22.68
CA GLY A 595 -14.62 20.40 -23.41
C GLY A 595 -14.07 19.02 -23.07
N ALA A 596 -13.36 18.46 -24.03
CA ALA A 596 -12.59 17.24 -23.93
C ALA A 596 -11.17 17.53 -24.45
N GLU A 597 -10.18 17.02 -23.74
CA GLU A 597 -8.77 17.11 -24.10
C GLU A 597 -8.07 15.77 -23.89
N GLU A 598 -7.36 15.30 -24.88
CA GLU A 598 -6.52 14.13 -24.76
C GLU A 598 -5.28 14.47 -23.91
N ARG A 599 -5.08 13.72 -22.83
CA ARG A 599 -3.95 13.85 -21.92
C ARG A 599 -3.55 12.47 -21.42
N GLU A 600 -2.27 12.18 -21.35
CA GLU A 600 -1.74 10.90 -20.86
C GLU A 600 -2.48 9.69 -21.48
N HIS A 601 -2.77 9.79 -22.80
CA HIS A 601 -3.57 8.81 -23.54
C HIS A 601 -4.99 8.55 -23.00
N LYS A 602 -5.51 9.47 -22.21
CA LYS A 602 -6.87 9.48 -21.68
C LYS A 602 -7.59 10.77 -22.08
N VAL A 603 -8.89 10.81 -21.87
CA VAL A 603 -9.70 12.00 -22.13
C VAL A 603 -9.98 12.72 -20.82
N GLY A 604 -9.41 13.90 -20.67
CA GLY A 604 -9.78 14.85 -19.63
C GLY A 604 -11.00 15.66 -20.05
N LEU A 605 -11.89 15.92 -19.10
CA LEU A 605 -13.12 16.67 -19.32
C LEU A 605 -13.10 18.01 -18.59
N SER A 606 -13.76 19.02 -19.15
CA SER A 606 -13.95 20.31 -18.50
C SER A 606 -15.34 20.87 -18.79
N ALA A 607 -15.88 21.62 -17.84
CA ALA A 607 -17.10 22.38 -18.01
C ALA A 607 -16.93 23.77 -17.38
N ARG A 608 -17.58 24.77 -17.96
CA ARG A 608 -17.64 26.12 -17.38
C ARG A 608 -18.96 26.80 -17.66
N ALA A 609 -19.32 27.68 -16.76
CA ALA A 609 -20.43 28.61 -16.93
C ALA A 609 -20.01 30.00 -16.48
N SER A 610 -20.51 31.05 -17.14
CA SER A 610 -20.19 32.44 -16.79
C SER A 610 -21.36 33.38 -17.02
N LEU A 611 -21.41 34.42 -16.18
CA LEU A 611 -22.28 35.56 -16.27
C LEU A 611 -21.45 36.83 -16.27
N VAL A 612 -21.65 37.72 -17.23
CA VAL A 612 -21.00 39.02 -17.31
C VAL A 612 -22.07 40.10 -17.34
N LEU A 613 -21.91 41.12 -16.50
CA LEU A 613 -22.80 42.27 -16.38
C LEU A 613 -22.08 43.50 -16.86
N GLY A 614 -22.73 44.36 -17.68
CA GLY A 614 -22.32 45.69 -18.06
C GLY A 614 -22.84 46.69 -17.05
N LEU A 615 -21.94 47.58 -16.58
CA LEU A 615 -22.25 48.69 -15.64
C LEU A 615 -22.10 50.02 -16.33
#